data_7c843f623f2cd15e683d6d29319a96a8
#
_entry.id   7c843f623f2cd15e683d6d29319a96a8
#
_cell.length_a   1.000
_cell.length_b   1.000
_cell.length_c   1.000
_cell.angle_alpha   90.00
_cell.angle_beta   90.00
_cell.angle_gamma   90.00
#
_symmetry.space_group_name_H-M   'P 1'
#
loop_
_entity.id
_entity.type
_entity.pdbx_description
1 polymer ?
#
loop_
_entity_poly.entity_id
_entity_poly.type
_entity_poly.pdbx_seq_one_letter_code
_entity_poly.pdbx_strand_id
1 'polypeptide(L)'
;MQTKIVKAVKPDGILIDFVIIEGKGKEGLEVNNFADLKEKNAPQVSVIIAQDKGIATIDSQTTYHASVGSALGMLSVRNVSENLGSVDIESKPENAKGGNTYPLTDEGKKRYISGGISTGQSAEELSNEQLKLLNDKGYILAGQYADMAGFFLSNSPTCVSKSSDYTYIENNRVWNKAARLVRQTLSPRIKSKLPKNPQTGYLKDSIVTSLQELAGKAIERQMVVTGEISGYAVSIDAKQTVTEQTPLKVKIRLVPDDILHAIEGEIGLTSNL
;
A
#
# COMPACT_ATOMS: atom_id res chain seq x y z
N MET A 1 -4.83 15.67 -6.12
CA MET A 1 -4.04 16.29 -5.03
C MET A 1 -2.60 16.43 -5.49
N GLN A 2 -2.13 17.63 -5.84
CA GLN A 2 -0.73 17.83 -6.24
C GLN A 2 0.09 17.96 -4.96
N THR A 3 0.70 16.87 -4.52
CA THR A 3 1.65 16.92 -3.42
C THR A 3 2.91 17.64 -3.91
N LYS A 4 3.28 18.72 -3.27
CA LYS A 4 4.51 19.47 -3.57
C LYS A 4 5.71 18.57 -3.23
N ILE A 5 6.22 17.86 -4.23
CA ILE A 5 7.31 16.88 -4.08
C ILE A 5 8.60 17.52 -3.59
N VAL A 6 8.81 18.81 -3.85
CA VAL A 6 10.02 19.51 -3.43
C VAL A 6 9.65 20.92 -2.94
N LYS A 7 9.33 21.06 -1.65
CA LYS A 7 9.79 22.24 -0.94
C LYS A 7 11.15 21.89 -0.36
N ALA A 8 12.19 22.42 -0.99
CA ALA A 8 13.50 22.39 -0.42
C ALA A 8 13.42 23.04 0.97
N VAL A 9 13.89 22.31 1.97
CA VAL A 9 14.10 22.81 3.31
C VAL A 9 12.80 23.07 4.12
N LYS A 10 12.11 21.99 4.47
CA LYS A 10 11.53 21.90 5.81
C LYS A 10 12.19 20.71 6.50
N PRO A 11 12.60 20.83 7.78
CA PRO A 11 13.11 19.70 8.57
C PRO A 11 12.09 18.55 8.66
N ASP A 12 10.82 18.81 8.39
CA ASP A 12 9.67 17.90 8.51
C ASP A 12 9.32 17.19 7.19
N GLY A 13 10.26 17.03 6.28
CA GLY A 13 10.04 16.36 4.99
C GLY A 13 9.89 14.83 5.07
N ILE A 14 9.36 14.31 6.17
CA ILE A 14 8.99 12.90 6.32
C ILE A 14 7.71 12.68 5.54
N LEU A 15 7.77 11.83 4.52
CA LEU A 15 6.58 11.29 3.86
C LEU A 15 6.10 10.12 4.71
N ILE A 16 4.87 10.23 5.21
CA ILE A 16 4.18 9.12 5.87
C ILE A 16 3.64 8.22 4.76
N ASP A 17 4.13 7.00 4.67
CA ASP A 17 3.70 6.05 3.66
C ASP A 17 2.26 5.59 3.92
N PHE A 18 1.94 5.29 5.17
CA PHE A 18 0.62 4.86 5.62
C PHE A 18 0.48 5.00 7.14
N VAL A 19 -0.75 5.01 7.61
CA VAL A 19 -1.13 4.95 9.02
C VAL A 19 -2.13 3.81 9.18
N ILE A 20 -1.84 2.84 10.03
CA ILE A 20 -2.81 1.80 10.39
C ILE A 20 -3.42 2.17 11.72
N ILE A 21 -4.74 2.24 11.75
CA ILE A 21 -5.52 2.51 12.94
C ILE A 21 -6.18 1.23 13.42
N GLU A 22 -6.15 1.02 14.72
CA GLU A 22 -6.91 -0.02 15.37
C GLU A 22 -8.40 0.27 15.27
N GLY A 23 -9.15 -0.63 14.65
CA GLY A 23 -10.60 -0.62 14.69
C GLY A 23 -11.08 -1.28 15.98
N LYS A 24 -11.04 -0.52 17.09
CA LYS A 24 -11.44 -1.03 18.40
C LYS A 24 -12.91 -1.41 18.40
N GLY A 25 -13.19 -2.68 18.72
CA GLY A 25 -14.54 -3.19 18.87
C GLY A 25 -15.15 -2.87 20.24
N LYS A 26 -16.39 -3.24 20.40
CA LYS A 26 -17.09 -3.24 21.67
C LYS A 26 -18.11 -4.36 21.70
N GLU A 27 -18.53 -4.76 22.88
CA GLU A 27 -19.60 -5.73 23.08
C GLU A 27 -20.89 -5.30 22.36
N GLY A 28 -21.53 -6.25 21.67
CA GLY A 28 -22.79 -6.01 20.96
C GLY A 28 -22.69 -5.17 19.69
N LEU A 29 -21.46 -4.88 19.19
CA LEU A 29 -21.32 -4.20 17.91
C LEU A 29 -21.55 -5.18 16.77
N GLU A 30 -22.70 -5.05 16.12
CA GLU A 30 -23.05 -5.85 14.95
C GLU A 30 -22.30 -5.39 13.70
N VAL A 31 -21.99 -6.34 12.80
CA VAL A 31 -21.27 -6.10 11.54
C VAL A 31 -21.93 -5.02 10.68
N ASN A 32 -23.25 -4.97 10.65
CA ASN A 32 -23.99 -3.98 9.88
C ASN A 32 -23.78 -2.54 10.36
N ASN A 33 -23.49 -2.36 11.64
CA ASN A 33 -23.32 -1.07 12.29
C ASN A 33 -21.90 -0.49 12.16
N PHE A 34 -20.97 -1.20 11.50
CA PHE A 34 -19.65 -0.64 11.15
C PHE A 34 -19.81 0.48 10.14
N ALA A 35 -19.13 1.61 10.39
CA ALA A 35 -19.14 2.76 9.49
C ALA A 35 -18.50 2.42 8.14
N ASP A 36 -18.95 3.04 7.06
CA ASP A 36 -18.23 2.98 5.78
C ASP A 36 -16.99 3.89 5.86
N LEU A 37 -15.82 3.27 5.76
CA LEU A 37 -14.55 3.99 5.82
C LEU A 37 -14.21 4.69 4.51
N LYS A 38 -14.77 4.26 3.40
CA LYS A 38 -14.47 4.82 2.07
C LYS A 38 -14.95 6.25 1.90
N GLU A 39 -15.94 6.66 2.71
CA GLU A 39 -16.44 8.03 2.74
C GLU A 39 -15.54 9.01 3.51
N LYS A 40 -14.54 8.51 4.27
CA LYS A 40 -13.68 9.34 5.13
C LYS A 40 -12.65 10.17 4.35
N ASN A 41 -12.41 9.85 3.08
CA ASN A 41 -11.46 10.53 2.20
C ASN A 41 -10.05 10.69 2.80
N ALA A 42 -9.56 9.62 3.45
CA ALA A 42 -8.26 9.57 4.11
C ALA A 42 -7.34 8.53 3.42
N PRO A 43 -6.64 8.92 2.34
CA PRO A 43 -5.91 7.98 1.47
C PRO A 43 -4.69 7.33 2.12
N GLN A 44 -4.20 7.84 3.23
CA GLN A 44 -3.04 7.29 3.93
C GLN A 44 -3.42 6.51 5.19
N VAL A 45 -4.73 6.36 5.44
CA VAL A 45 -5.25 5.71 6.64
C VAL A 45 -5.91 4.40 6.27
N SER A 46 -5.59 3.35 7.00
CA SER A 46 -6.21 2.03 6.93
C SER A 46 -6.66 1.60 8.31
N VAL A 47 -7.75 0.86 8.41
CA VAL A 47 -8.29 0.40 9.68
C VAL A 47 -8.30 -1.12 9.71
N ILE A 48 -7.63 -1.69 10.71
CA ILE A 48 -7.60 -3.14 10.94
C ILE A 48 -8.55 -3.52 12.07
N ILE A 49 -9.32 -4.56 11.84
CA ILE A 49 -10.17 -5.20 12.84
C ILE A 49 -9.82 -6.69 13.02
N ALA A 50 -8.83 -7.19 12.28
CA ALA A 50 -8.32 -8.54 12.44
C ALA A 50 -7.83 -8.76 13.87
N GLN A 51 -8.21 -9.88 14.46
CA GLN A 51 -7.88 -10.24 15.83
C GLN A 51 -7.29 -11.65 15.90
N ASP A 52 -6.20 -11.80 16.62
CA ASP A 52 -5.72 -13.10 17.10
C ASP A 52 -6.54 -13.48 18.34
N LYS A 53 -7.42 -14.47 18.23
CA LYS A 53 -8.28 -14.91 19.32
C LYS A 53 -7.50 -15.47 20.51
N GLY A 54 -6.34 -16.08 20.28
CA GLY A 54 -5.47 -16.55 21.34
C GLY A 54 -5.01 -15.43 22.27
N ILE A 55 -4.70 -14.26 21.70
CA ILE A 55 -4.33 -13.06 22.46
C ILE A 55 -5.57 -12.39 23.08
N ALA A 56 -6.64 -12.31 22.32
CA ALA A 56 -7.89 -11.67 22.78
C ALA A 56 -8.53 -12.32 24.00
N THR A 57 -8.24 -13.59 24.25
CA THR A 57 -8.77 -14.34 25.40
C THR A 57 -7.88 -14.30 26.66
N ILE A 58 -6.72 -13.60 26.62
CA ILE A 58 -5.81 -13.54 27.76
C ILE A 58 -6.43 -12.77 28.92
N ASP A 59 -7.08 -11.65 28.63
CA ASP A 59 -7.80 -10.87 29.63
C ASP A 59 -8.96 -10.08 29.01
N SER A 60 -9.80 -9.48 29.86
CA SER A 60 -10.96 -8.69 29.44
C SER A 60 -10.58 -7.40 28.71
N GLN A 61 -9.36 -6.90 28.88
CA GLN A 61 -8.92 -5.66 28.23
C GLN A 61 -8.50 -5.91 26.78
N THR A 62 -8.01 -7.12 26.45
CA THR A 62 -7.59 -7.49 25.10
C THR A 62 -8.72 -7.97 24.21
N THR A 63 -9.91 -8.27 24.78
CA THR A 63 -11.06 -8.86 24.05
C THR A 63 -11.50 -8.07 22.83
N TYR A 64 -11.38 -6.74 22.86
CA TYR A 64 -11.87 -5.85 21.79
C TYR A 64 -10.75 -5.14 21.04
N HIS A 65 -9.51 -5.60 21.16
CA HIS A 65 -8.36 -5.06 20.45
C HIS A 65 -8.12 -5.76 19.12
N ALA A 66 -7.59 -5.02 18.14
CA ALA A 66 -7.17 -5.57 16.85
C ALA A 66 -5.65 -5.69 16.75
N SER A 67 -5.17 -6.61 15.91
CA SER A 67 -3.76 -6.95 15.76
C SER A 67 -3.01 -5.98 14.82
N VAL A 68 -2.99 -4.70 15.16
CA VAL A 68 -2.28 -3.66 14.38
C VAL A 68 -0.81 -4.00 14.19
N GLY A 69 -0.15 -4.52 15.23
CA GLY A 69 1.26 -4.91 15.18
C GLY A 69 1.55 -6.01 14.17
N SER A 70 0.62 -6.96 13.98
CA SER A 70 0.77 -8.02 12.97
C SER A 70 0.73 -7.45 11.56
N ALA A 71 -0.23 -6.57 11.26
CA ALA A 71 -0.30 -5.90 9.96
C ALA A 71 0.94 -5.04 9.69
N LEU A 72 1.41 -4.27 10.67
CA LEU A 72 2.61 -3.46 10.55
C LEU A 72 3.85 -4.33 10.33
N GLY A 73 3.97 -5.44 11.06
CA GLY A 73 5.04 -6.42 10.89
C GLY A 73 5.05 -7.01 9.48
N MET A 74 3.89 -7.41 8.95
CA MET A 74 3.75 -7.90 7.58
C MET A 74 4.20 -6.84 6.56
N LEU A 75 3.73 -5.60 6.67
CA LEU A 75 4.12 -4.51 5.77
C LEU A 75 5.61 -4.18 5.83
N SER A 76 6.26 -4.37 6.98
CA SER A 76 7.69 -4.08 7.15
C SER A 76 8.60 -5.04 6.38
N VAL A 77 8.13 -6.26 6.12
CA VAL A 77 8.91 -7.30 5.41
C VAL A 77 8.50 -7.47 3.95
N ARG A 78 7.36 -6.93 3.55
CA ARG A 78 6.85 -6.99 2.18
C ARG A 78 7.41 -5.86 1.32
N ASN A 79 7.55 -6.12 0.02
CA ASN A 79 7.89 -5.08 -0.96
C ASN A 79 6.83 -3.97 -0.97
N VAL A 80 7.21 -2.79 -1.45
CA VAL A 80 6.31 -1.63 -1.44
C VAL A 80 5.08 -1.79 -2.34
N SER A 81 5.20 -2.59 -3.40
CA SER A 81 4.13 -2.90 -4.36
C SER A 81 3.24 -4.08 -3.93
N GLU A 82 3.60 -4.76 -2.84
CA GLU A 82 2.92 -5.98 -2.44
C GLU A 82 1.71 -5.69 -1.57
N ASN A 83 0.56 -6.31 -1.92
CA ASN A 83 -0.66 -6.22 -1.14
C ASN A 83 -0.52 -6.95 0.21
N LEU A 84 -1.09 -6.37 1.26
CA LEU A 84 -1.04 -6.94 2.61
C LEU A 84 -1.71 -8.32 2.70
N GLY A 85 -2.75 -8.54 1.89
CA GLY A 85 -3.48 -9.80 1.79
C GLY A 85 -2.83 -10.83 0.86
N SER A 86 -1.68 -10.54 0.23
CA SER A 86 -1.02 -11.49 -0.67
C SER A 86 -0.70 -12.80 0.04
N VAL A 87 -1.05 -13.90 -0.60
CA VAL A 87 -0.74 -15.27 -0.16
C VAL A 87 0.46 -15.86 -0.93
N ASP A 88 1.04 -15.07 -1.83
CA ASP A 88 2.11 -15.47 -2.70
C ASP A 88 3.37 -15.84 -1.90
N ILE A 89 3.82 -17.09 -2.07
CA ILE A 89 5.00 -17.61 -1.39
C ILE A 89 6.29 -16.98 -1.92
N GLU A 90 6.32 -16.53 -3.16
CA GLU A 90 7.51 -15.91 -3.77
C GLU A 90 7.86 -14.58 -3.10
N SER A 91 6.84 -13.86 -2.64
CA SER A 91 7.00 -12.61 -1.89
C SER A 91 7.45 -12.80 -0.44
N LYS A 92 7.50 -14.05 0.05
CA LYS A 92 7.92 -14.35 1.42
C LYS A 92 9.43 -14.19 1.58
N PRO A 93 9.91 -13.51 2.65
CA PRO A 93 11.34 -13.43 2.92
C PRO A 93 12.02 -14.80 2.98
N GLU A 94 13.23 -14.92 2.46
CA GLU A 94 13.97 -16.20 2.38
C GLU A 94 14.09 -16.91 3.73
N ASN A 95 14.37 -16.18 4.81
CA ASN A 95 14.48 -16.72 6.16
C ASN A 95 13.15 -17.17 6.76
N ALA A 96 12.04 -16.88 6.10
CA ALA A 96 10.70 -17.25 6.53
C ALA A 96 10.00 -18.20 5.55
N LYS A 97 10.65 -18.57 4.44
CA LYS A 97 10.12 -19.52 3.47
C LYS A 97 9.92 -20.89 4.12
N GLY A 98 8.70 -21.37 4.04
CA GLY A 98 8.29 -22.68 4.54
C GLY A 98 6.81 -22.91 4.21
N GLY A 99 6.46 -24.00 3.55
CA GLY A 99 5.12 -24.21 3.01
C GLY A 99 4.88 -23.45 1.70
N ASN A 100 3.65 -23.47 1.22
CA ASN A 100 3.27 -22.96 -0.10
C ASN A 100 2.59 -21.59 -0.05
N THR A 101 2.41 -21.01 1.13
CA THR A 101 1.69 -19.75 1.33
C THR A 101 2.38 -18.89 2.42
N TYR A 102 1.87 -17.68 2.63
CA TYR A 102 2.39 -16.76 3.61
C TYR A 102 1.32 -16.38 4.66
N PRO A 103 0.94 -17.30 5.58
CA PRO A 103 -0.10 -17.06 6.56
C PRO A 103 0.39 -16.18 7.73
N LEU A 104 -0.58 -15.60 8.45
CA LEU A 104 -0.38 -15.00 9.78
C LEU A 104 -0.11 -16.07 10.84
N THR A 105 -0.65 -17.28 10.62
CA THR A 105 -0.57 -18.39 11.55
C THR A 105 0.88 -18.83 11.75
N ASP A 106 1.28 -18.91 12.99
CA ASP A 106 2.58 -19.44 13.43
C ASP A 106 2.32 -20.40 14.60
N GLU A 107 2.29 -21.69 14.31
CA GLU A 107 2.01 -22.73 15.32
C GLU A 107 3.08 -22.77 16.41
N GLY A 108 4.34 -22.55 16.03
CA GLY A 108 5.47 -22.55 16.98
C GLY A 108 5.35 -21.43 18.02
N LYS A 109 4.81 -20.29 17.62
CA LYS A 109 4.58 -19.13 18.49
C LYS A 109 3.14 -19.00 18.96
N LYS A 110 2.28 -19.96 18.62
CA LYS A 110 0.83 -19.96 18.92
C LYS A 110 0.12 -18.68 18.50
N ARG A 111 0.48 -18.13 17.32
CA ARG A 111 -0.13 -16.92 16.76
C ARG A 111 -1.16 -17.31 15.71
N TYR A 112 -2.30 -16.63 15.71
CA TYR A 112 -3.40 -16.85 14.77
C TYR A 112 -3.74 -18.34 14.56
N ILE A 113 -3.76 -19.10 15.65
CA ILE A 113 -4.31 -20.46 15.66
C ILE A 113 -5.84 -20.39 15.41
N SER A 114 -6.46 -19.33 15.93
CA SER A 114 -7.84 -18.96 15.60
C SER A 114 -7.89 -17.44 15.35
N GLY A 115 -8.59 -17.06 14.29
CA GLY A 115 -8.78 -15.67 13.89
C GLY A 115 -10.17 -15.16 14.23
N GLY A 116 -10.30 -13.85 14.31
CA GLY A 116 -11.56 -13.18 14.54
C GLY A 116 -11.50 -11.69 14.20
N ILE A 117 -12.52 -10.98 14.65
CA ILE A 117 -12.59 -9.53 14.54
C ILE A 117 -12.66 -8.88 15.92
N SER A 118 -12.34 -7.61 15.98
CA SER A 118 -12.22 -6.84 17.23
C SER A 118 -13.52 -6.71 18.04
N THR A 119 -14.66 -7.19 17.54
CA THR A 119 -15.90 -7.34 18.33
C THR A 119 -15.90 -8.54 19.27
N GLY A 120 -14.87 -9.38 19.19
CA GLY A 120 -14.76 -10.63 19.93
C GLY A 120 -15.36 -11.84 19.20
N GLN A 121 -15.99 -11.67 18.03
CA GLN A 121 -16.50 -12.77 17.21
C GLN A 121 -15.34 -13.50 16.52
N SER A 122 -15.45 -14.83 16.41
CA SER A 122 -14.51 -15.61 15.61
C SER A 122 -14.82 -15.48 14.12
N ALA A 123 -13.82 -15.71 13.27
CA ALA A 123 -14.02 -15.68 11.82
C ALA A 123 -15.02 -16.76 11.33
N GLU A 124 -15.11 -17.86 12.06
CA GLU A 124 -16.01 -18.98 11.77
C GLU A 124 -17.48 -18.67 12.11
N GLU A 125 -17.73 -17.71 13.02
CA GLU A 125 -19.07 -17.25 13.38
C GLU A 125 -19.64 -16.25 12.38
N LEU A 126 -18.79 -15.71 11.50
CA LEU A 126 -19.17 -14.72 10.51
C LEU A 126 -19.52 -15.38 9.18
N SER A 127 -20.64 -15.00 8.59
CA SER A 127 -20.98 -15.45 7.25
C SER A 127 -20.05 -14.80 6.20
N ASN A 128 -19.90 -15.45 5.04
CA ASN A 128 -19.16 -14.90 3.92
C ASN A 128 -19.69 -13.52 3.46
N GLU A 129 -21.00 -13.30 3.57
CA GLU A 129 -21.63 -12.02 3.28
C GLU A 129 -21.19 -10.92 4.25
N GLN A 130 -21.09 -11.25 5.54
CA GLN A 130 -20.62 -10.32 6.57
C GLN A 130 -19.15 -9.99 6.39
N LEU A 131 -18.29 -10.96 6.08
CA LEU A 131 -16.89 -10.76 5.78
C LEU A 131 -16.70 -9.86 4.53
N LYS A 132 -17.50 -10.14 3.49
CA LYS A 132 -17.51 -9.32 2.28
C LYS A 132 -17.97 -7.89 2.57
N LEU A 133 -19.03 -7.71 3.36
CA LEU A 133 -19.53 -6.39 3.74
C LEU A 133 -18.47 -5.56 4.48
N LEU A 134 -17.75 -6.16 5.43
CA LEU A 134 -16.67 -5.49 6.15
C LEU A 134 -15.51 -5.10 5.23
N ASN A 135 -15.10 -6.00 4.35
CA ASN A 135 -14.07 -5.71 3.34
C ASN A 135 -14.54 -4.60 2.38
N ASP A 136 -15.80 -4.63 1.97
CA ASP A 136 -16.40 -3.60 1.11
C ASP A 136 -16.49 -2.23 1.80
N LYS A 137 -16.67 -2.19 3.11
CA LYS A 137 -16.60 -0.97 3.92
C LYS A 137 -15.16 -0.48 4.16
N GLY A 138 -14.12 -1.22 3.74
CA GLY A 138 -12.73 -0.81 3.81
C GLY A 138 -11.99 -1.24 5.08
N TYR A 139 -12.46 -2.26 5.78
CA TYR A 139 -11.76 -2.83 6.94
C TYR A 139 -10.81 -3.94 6.52
N ILE A 140 -9.66 -4.02 7.21
CA ILE A 140 -8.71 -5.13 7.11
C ILE A 140 -9.08 -6.16 8.17
N LEU A 141 -9.38 -7.38 7.74
CA LEU A 141 -9.75 -8.50 8.59
C LEU A 141 -8.85 -9.70 8.33
N ALA A 142 -8.88 -10.68 9.23
CA ALA A 142 -8.25 -11.97 9.02
C ALA A 142 -9.29 -12.98 8.57
N GLY A 143 -8.95 -13.80 7.60
CA GLY A 143 -9.80 -14.87 7.07
C GLY A 143 -8.98 -16.05 6.61
N GLN A 144 -9.66 -17.08 6.17
CA GLN A 144 -9.08 -18.30 5.60
C GLN A 144 -9.48 -18.40 4.13
N TYR A 145 -8.61 -18.96 3.32
CA TYR A 145 -8.93 -19.34 1.95
C TYR A 145 -9.20 -20.84 1.89
N ALA A 146 -10.11 -21.25 1.00
CA ALA A 146 -10.33 -22.66 0.73
C ALA A 146 -9.00 -23.32 0.32
N ASP A 147 -8.75 -24.50 0.82
CA ASP A 147 -7.57 -25.33 0.53
C ASP A 147 -6.20 -24.71 0.93
N MET A 148 -6.20 -23.62 1.70
CA MET A 148 -4.99 -23.02 2.27
C MET A 148 -5.00 -23.06 3.79
N ALA A 149 -3.95 -23.62 4.39
CA ALA A 149 -3.81 -23.67 5.83
C ALA A 149 -3.46 -22.29 6.41
N GLY A 150 -4.12 -21.93 7.51
CA GLY A 150 -3.83 -20.73 8.28
C GLY A 150 -4.73 -19.53 7.94
N PHE A 151 -4.49 -18.44 8.69
CA PHE A 151 -5.18 -17.18 8.53
C PHE A 151 -4.36 -16.19 7.72
N PHE A 152 -5.02 -15.39 6.92
CA PHE A 152 -4.42 -14.35 6.08
C PHE A 152 -5.17 -13.03 6.31
N LEU A 153 -4.51 -11.90 6.07
CA LEU A 153 -5.22 -10.63 6.00
C LEU A 153 -6.01 -10.54 4.69
N SER A 154 -7.18 -9.94 4.75
CA SER A 154 -8.10 -9.92 3.60
C SER A 154 -7.61 -9.07 2.44
N ASN A 155 -7.03 -7.93 2.71
CA ASN A 155 -6.62 -6.92 1.73
C ASN A 155 -5.88 -5.77 2.42
N SER A 156 -5.53 -4.71 1.67
CA SER A 156 -4.87 -3.51 2.16
C SER A 156 -5.63 -2.21 1.84
N PRO A 157 -6.97 -2.13 2.05
CA PRO A 157 -7.73 -0.94 1.70
C PRO A 157 -7.32 0.27 2.54
N THR A 158 -7.43 1.45 1.92
CA THR A 158 -7.36 2.74 2.60
C THR A 158 -8.77 3.33 2.76
N CYS A 159 -8.89 4.39 3.56
CA CYS A 159 -10.18 5.03 3.83
C CYS A 159 -10.59 6.01 2.71
N VAL A 160 -10.58 5.53 1.45
CA VAL A 160 -11.04 6.29 0.27
C VAL A 160 -11.89 5.43 -0.64
N SER A 161 -12.60 6.08 -1.56
CA SER A 161 -13.39 5.41 -2.60
C SER A 161 -12.57 4.42 -3.42
N LYS A 162 -13.19 3.32 -3.86
CA LYS A 162 -12.59 2.32 -4.75
C LYS A 162 -12.11 2.89 -6.09
N SER A 163 -12.63 4.03 -6.51
CA SER A 163 -12.24 4.72 -7.75
C SER A 163 -11.01 5.61 -7.61
N SER A 164 -10.43 5.70 -6.41
CA SER A 164 -9.23 6.49 -6.15
C SER A 164 -7.96 5.72 -6.50
N ASP A 165 -6.97 6.37 -7.09
CA ASP A 165 -5.62 5.81 -7.32
C ASP A 165 -4.93 5.40 -6.01
N TYR A 166 -5.41 5.88 -4.87
CA TYR A 166 -4.86 5.64 -3.53
C TYR A 166 -5.68 4.66 -2.69
N THR A 167 -6.46 3.79 -3.35
CA THR A 167 -7.39 2.85 -2.68
C THR A 167 -6.67 1.83 -1.81
N TYR A 168 -5.42 1.48 -2.12
CA TYR A 168 -4.64 0.47 -1.42
C TYR A 168 -3.34 1.03 -0.84
N ILE A 169 -2.85 0.41 0.24
CA ILE A 169 -1.62 0.81 0.92
C ILE A 169 -0.42 0.76 -0.03
N GLU A 170 -0.30 -0.29 -0.85
CA GLU A 170 0.78 -0.48 -1.80
C GLU A 170 0.85 0.66 -2.83
N ASN A 171 -0.27 1.16 -3.33
CA ASN A 171 -0.30 2.29 -4.26
C ASN A 171 0.33 3.54 -3.62
N ASN A 172 0.00 3.81 -2.36
CA ASN A 172 0.60 4.92 -1.61
C ASN A 172 2.10 4.71 -1.38
N ARG A 173 2.52 3.49 -1.05
CA ARG A 173 3.94 3.14 -0.81
C ARG A 173 4.77 3.30 -2.09
N VAL A 174 4.27 2.79 -3.22
CA VAL A 174 4.89 2.91 -4.56
C VAL A 174 5.05 4.38 -4.92
N TRP A 175 3.98 5.16 -4.80
CA TRP A 175 4.01 6.59 -5.09
C TRP A 175 5.01 7.35 -4.20
N ASN A 176 4.99 7.10 -2.90
CA ASN A 176 5.89 7.74 -1.94
C ASN A 176 7.36 7.35 -2.17
N LYS A 177 7.63 6.07 -2.53
CA LYS A 177 8.98 5.62 -2.88
C LYS A 177 9.51 6.37 -4.09
N ALA A 178 8.74 6.46 -5.17
CA ALA A 178 9.11 7.21 -6.36
C ALA A 178 9.37 8.70 -6.04
N ALA A 179 8.49 9.32 -5.25
CA ALA A 179 8.65 10.71 -4.83
C ALA A 179 9.92 10.93 -4.00
N ARG A 180 10.26 10.00 -3.10
CA ARG A 180 11.52 10.03 -2.33
C ARG A 180 12.73 9.90 -3.23
N LEU A 181 12.73 8.96 -4.18
CA LEU A 181 13.83 8.73 -5.11
C LEU A 181 14.12 9.97 -5.95
N VAL A 182 13.08 10.55 -6.54
CA VAL A 182 13.23 11.76 -7.35
C VAL A 182 13.72 12.94 -6.51
N ARG A 183 13.18 13.10 -5.30
CA ARG A 183 13.64 14.14 -4.38
C ARG A 183 15.11 13.96 -4.01
N GLN A 184 15.52 12.77 -3.60
CA GLN A 184 16.92 12.48 -3.23
C GLN A 184 17.87 12.74 -4.40
N THR A 185 17.46 12.35 -5.60
CA THR A 185 18.27 12.47 -6.81
C THR A 185 18.41 13.93 -7.28
N LEU A 186 17.34 14.72 -7.16
CA LEU A 186 17.34 16.12 -7.63
C LEU A 186 17.74 17.12 -6.53
N SER A 187 17.68 16.78 -5.25
CA SER A 187 18.05 17.66 -4.14
C SER A 187 19.47 18.25 -4.26
N PRO A 188 20.51 17.52 -4.73
CA PRO A 188 21.84 18.09 -4.92
C PRO A 188 21.90 19.20 -5.99
N ARG A 189 20.86 19.32 -6.81
CA ARG A 189 20.75 20.37 -7.84
C ARG A 189 20.07 21.65 -7.34
N ILE A 190 19.58 21.65 -6.11
CA ILE A 190 18.94 22.84 -5.51
C ILE A 190 19.97 23.98 -5.44
N LYS A 191 19.55 25.19 -5.85
CA LYS A 191 20.39 26.39 -5.96
C LYS A 191 21.53 26.30 -6.97
N SER A 192 21.58 25.24 -7.80
CA SER A 192 22.51 25.24 -8.96
C SER A 192 22.01 26.17 -10.06
N LYS A 193 22.93 26.58 -10.92
CA LYS A 193 22.59 27.38 -12.09
C LYS A 193 21.82 26.53 -13.10
N LEU A 194 20.73 27.07 -13.62
CA LEU A 194 19.95 26.48 -14.71
C LEU A 194 20.16 27.32 -15.98
N PRO A 195 21.01 26.89 -16.92
CA PRO A 195 21.23 27.59 -18.17
C PRO A 195 19.94 27.76 -18.98
N LYS A 196 19.76 28.96 -19.53
CA LYS A 196 18.64 29.31 -20.40
C LYS A 196 19.07 29.43 -21.84
N ASN A 197 18.13 29.20 -22.75
CA ASN A 197 18.30 29.56 -24.14
C ASN A 197 18.17 31.11 -24.26
N PRO A 198 19.19 31.83 -24.75
CA PRO A 198 19.18 33.29 -24.80
C PRO A 198 18.11 33.85 -25.76
N GLN A 199 17.69 33.08 -26.75
CA GLN A 199 16.68 33.49 -27.72
C GLN A 199 15.26 33.39 -27.24
N THR A 200 14.95 32.32 -26.42
CA THR A 200 13.62 32.03 -25.97
C THR A 200 13.38 32.34 -24.49
N GLY A 201 14.45 32.49 -23.69
CA GLY A 201 14.35 32.64 -22.23
C GLY A 201 13.98 31.36 -21.47
N TYR A 202 13.73 30.27 -22.18
CA TYR A 202 13.36 28.98 -21.60
C TYR A 202 14.61 28.20 -21.12
N LEU A 203 14.38 27.14 -20.34
CA LEU A 203 15.45 26.22 -19.96
C LEU A 203 16.03 25.57 -21.22
N LYS A 204 17.34 25.34 -21.22
CA LYS A 204 17.99 24.60 -22.33
C LYS A 204 17.52 23.15 -22.30
N ASP A 205 17.13 22.59 -23.46
CA ASP A 205 16.65 21.22 -23.60
C ASP A 205 17.64 20.19 -23.04
N SER A 206 18.94 20.40 -23.23
CA SER A 206 19.98 19.52 -22.67
C SER A 206 19.95 19.43 -21.15
N ILE A 207 19.63 20.53 -20.47
CA ILE A 207 19.47 20.52 -18.99
C ILE A 207 18.19 19.80 -18.57
N VAL A 208 17.10 20.04 -19.29
CA VAL A 208 15.83 19.38 -19.06
C VAL A 208 15.99 17.87 -19.22
N THR A 209 16.57 17.41 -20.33
CA THR A 209 16.85 16.00 -20.61
C THR A 209 17.74 15.39 -19.53
N SER A 210 18.83 16.07 -19.14
CA SER A 210 19.72 15.58 -18.09
C SER A 210 19.03 15.40 -16.74
N LEU A 211 18.13 16.31 -16.34
CA LEU A 211 17.36 16.19 -15.10
C LEU A 211 16.31 15.07 -15.18
N GLN A 212 15.65 14.92 -16.33
CA GLN A 212 14.70 13.82 -16.57
C GLN A 212 15.38 12.45 -16.51
N GLU A 213 16.54 12.30 -17.18
CA GLU A 213 17.32 11.07 -17.15
C GLU A 213 17.84 10.75 -15.76
N LEU A 214 18.30 11.74 -15.03
CA LEU A 214 18.81 11.55 -13.68
C LEU A 214 17.73 11.02 -12.75
N ALA A 215 16.54 11.62 -12.80
CA ALA A 215 15.39 11.19 -12.02
C ALA A 215 14.85 9.84 -12.51
N GLY A 216 14.77 9.63 -13.83
CA GLY A 216 14.29 8.40 -14.45
C GLY A 216 15.18 7.21 -14.12
N LYS A 217 16.49 7.33 -14.24
CA LYS A 217 17.44 6.26 -13.88
C LYS A 217 17.32 5.81 -12.41
N ALA A 218 16.97 6.73 -11.51
CA ALA A 218 16.76 6.36 -10.11
C ALA A 218 15.51 5.49 -9.92
N ILE A 219 14.41 5.84 -10.60
CA ILE A 219 13.17 5.03 -10.60
C ILE A 219 13.44 3.70 -11.29
N GLU A 220 14.05 3.69 -12.47
CA GLU A 220 14.39 2.49 -13.21
C GLU A 220 15.10 1.45 -12.35
N ARG A 221 16.21 1.86 -11.74
CA ARG A 221 17.06 0.95 -10.96
C ARG A 221 16.42 0.42 -9.69
N GLN A 222 15.58 1.23 -9.02
CA GLN A 222 15.09 0.92 -7.69
C GLN A 222 13.62 0.51 -7.65
N MET A 223 12.91 0.57 -8.79
CA MET A 223 11.51 0.21 -8.85
C MET A 223 11.17 -0.69 -10.04
N VAL A 224 11.65 -0.38 -11.26
CA VAL A 224 11.38 -1.24 -12.43
C VAL A 224 12.24 -2.51 -12.39
N VAL A 225 13.54 -2.36 -12.21
CA VAL A 225 14.48 -3.51 -12.15
C VAL A 225 14.18 -4.43 -10.96
N THR A 226 13.63 -3.88 -9.88
CA THR A 226 13.21 -4.67 -8.69
C THR A 226 11.80 -5.24 -8.80
N GLY A 227 11.09 -5.02 -9.91
CA GLY A 227 9.74 -5.54 -10.13
C GLY A 227 8.67 -4.93 -9.22
N GLU A 228 8.83 -3.67 -8.85
CA GLU A 228 7.83 -2.96 -8.02
C GLU A 228 6.83 -2.17 -8.85
N ILE A 229 7.17 -1.87 -10.10
CA ILE A 229 6.30 -1.20 -11.07
C ILE A 229 6.62 -1.68 -12.48
N SER A 230 5.62 -1.72 -13.34
CA SER A 230 5.78 -2.07 -14.77
C SER A 230 6.41 -0.96 -15.60
N GLY A 231 6.31 0.30 -15.18
CA GLY A 231 6.87 1.40 -15.96
C GLY A 231 6.72 2.77 -15.30
N TYR A 232 7.39 3.74 -15.90
CA TYR A 232 7.34 5.12 -15.43
C TYR A 232 7.55 6.12 -16.57
N ALA A 233 7.16 7.38 -16.33
CA ALA A 233 7.55 8.51 -17.15
C ALA A 233 7.88 9.71 -16.25
N VAL A 234 9.02 10.35 -16.53
CA VAL A 234 9.41 11.62 -15.90
C VAL A 234 9.42 12.71 -16.97
N SER A 235 8.71 13.79 -16.74
CA SER A 235 8.64 14.91 -17.67
C SER A 235 8.84 16.25 -16.98
N ILE A 236 9.63 17.12 -17.60
CA ILE A 236 9.90 18.49 -17.18
C ILE A 236 9.63 19.39 -18.38
N ASP A 237 8.76 20.36 -18.20
CA ASP A 237 8.48 21.34 -19.26
C ASP A 237 9.63 22.37 -19.35
N ALA A 238 10.28 22.47 -20.50
CA ALA A 238 11.33 23.45 -20.75
C ALA A 238 10.84 24.90 -20.73
N LYS A 239 9.55 25.12 -21.04
CA LYS A 239 8.96 26.47 -21.11
C LYS A 239 8.63 27.10 -19.77
N GLN A 240 8.83 26.35 -18.66
CA GLN A 240 8.58 26.91 -17.34
C GLN A 240 9.64 27.94 -16.91
N THR A 241 9.20 28.98 -16.24
CA THR A 241 10.08 29.94 -15.58
C THR A 241 10.37 29.49 -14.16
N VAL A 242 11.64 29.32 -13.83
CA VAL A 242 12.08 28.91 -12.50
C VAL A 242 12.61 30.14 -11.74
N THR A 243 11.97 30.42 -10.62
CA THR A 243 12.34 31.50 -9.68
C THR A 243 12.23 30.98 -8.25
N GLU A 244 12.55 31.81 -7.27
CA GLU A 244 12.38 31.47 -5.86
C GLU A 244 10.90 31.18 -5.52
N GLN A 245 9.95 31.87 -6.16
CA GLN A 245 8.49 31.69 -5.94
C GLN A 245 7.90 30.63 -6.87
N THR A 246 8.53 30.35 -8.01
CA THR A 246 8.08 29.36 -8.98
C THR A 246 9.09 28.21 -9.07
N PRO A 247 8.98 27.17 -8.24
CA PRO A 247 9.91 26.05 -8.25
C PRO A 247 9.81 25.25 -9.55
N LEU A 248 10.90 24.58 -9.92
CA LEU A 248 10.92 23.62 -11.03
C LEU A 248 9.85 22.55 -10.82
N LYS A 249 8.95 22.43 -11.78
CA LYS A 249 7.88 21.40 -11.76
C LYS A 249 8.38 20.17 -12.49
N VAL A 250 8.38 19.04 -11.79
CA VAL A 250 8.68 17.71 -12.33
C VAL A 250 7.40 16.89 -12.26
N LYS A 251 6.97 16.33 -13.39
CA LYS A 251 5.84 15.42 -13.44
C LYS A 251 6.35 13.99 -13.50
N ILE A 252 5.79 13.13 -12.65
CA ILE A 252 6.10 11.71 -12.60
C ILE A 252 4.79 10.98 -12.85
N ARG A 253 4.81 9.98 -13.72
CA ARG A 253 3.75 9.01 -13.91
C ARG A 253 4.33 7.64 -13.65
N LEU A 254 3.60 6.80 -12.96
CA LEU A 254 3.97 5.44 -12.63
C LEU A 254 2.90 4.50 -13.17
N VAL A 255 3.30 3.33 -13.60
CA VAL A 255 2.42 2.22 -13.95
C VAL A 255 2.66 1.14 -12.90
N PRO A 256 1.86 1.10 -11.81
CA PRO A 256 1.94 0.01 -10.85
C PRO A 256 1.49 -1.30 -11.50
N ASP A 257 1.90 -2.41 -10.94
CA ASP A 257 1.38 -3.72 -11.34
C ASP A 257 -0.04 -3.91 -10.79
N ASP A 258 -0.86 -4.65 -11.54
CA ASP A 258 -2.20 -5.01 -11.07
C ASP A 258 -2.12 -6.11 -10.02
N ILE A 259 -3.01 -6.06 -9.04
CA ILE A 259 -3.15 -7.09 -8.01
C ILE A 259 -4.28 -8.05 -8.40
N LEU A 260 -3.99 -9.34 -8.41
CA LEU A 260 -4.98 -10.38 -8.65
C LEU A 260 -5.88 -10.54 -7.41
N HIS A 261 -7.07 -9.94 -7.43
CA HIS A 261 -8.00 -9.98 -6.31
C HIS A 261 -8.95 -11.19 -6.33
N ALA A 262 -9.27 -11.72 -7.50
CA ALA A 262 -10.16 -12.86 -7.68
C ALA A 262 -9.88 -13.59 -8.98
N ILE A 263 -10.19 -14.88 -8.99
CA ILE A 263 -10.14 -15.73 -10.19
C ILE A 263 -11.53 -16.29 -10.40
N GLU A 264 -12.11 -16.05 -11.57
CA GLU A 264 -13.33 -16.70 -12.02
C GLU A 264 -12.98 -17.72 -13.09
N GLY A 265 -13.48 -18.93 -12.95
CA GLY A 265 -13.22 -20.03 -13.89
C GLY A 265 -14.51 -20.75 -14.26
N GLU A 266 -14.68 -21.07 -15.54
CA GLU A 266 -15.74 -21.94 -16.03
C GLU A 266 -15.16 -23.31 -16.35
N ILE A 267 -15.82 -24.36 -15.85
CA ILE A 267 -15.47 -25.74 -16.10
C ILE A 267 -16.64 -26.42 -16.81
N GLY A 268 -16.41 -26.85 -18.02
CA GLY A 268 -17.38 -27.62 -18.80
C GLY A 268 -16.88 -29.05 -19.11
N LEU A 269 -17.78 -29.99 -19.07
CA LEU A 269 -17.51 -31.35 -19.58
C LEU A 269 -17.84 -31.36 -21.07
N THR A 270 -16.86 -31.77 -21.91
CA THR A 270 -17.05 -31.95 -23.35
C THR A 270 -16.59 -33.33 -23.76
N SER A 271 -17.23 -33.89 -24.76
CA SER A 271 -16.80 -35.16 -25.38
C SER A 271 -15.66 -34.97 -26.41
N ASN A 272 -15.43 -33.72 -26.84
CA ASN A 272 -14.38 -33.37 -27.82
C ASN A 272 -13.72 -32.03 -27.40
N LEU A 273 -12.39 -31.92 -27.53
CA LEU A 273 -11.61 -30.70 -27.42
C LEU A 273 -11.34 -30.12 -28.77
#